data_cafe7fdf42e51ec048b9fc18f1249e87
#
_entry.id   cafe7fdf42e51ec048b9fc18f1249e87
#
_cell.length_a   1.000
_cell.length_b   1.000
_cell.length_c   1.000
_cell.angle_alpha   90.00
_cell.angle_beta   90.00
_cell.angle_gamma   90.00
#
_symmetry.space_group_name_H-M   'P 1'
#
loop_
_entity.id
_entity.type
_entity.pdbx_description
1 polymer ?
#
loop_
_entity_poly.entity_id
_entity_poly.type
_entity_poly.pdbx_seq_one_letter_code
_entity_poly.pdbx_strand_id
1 'polypeptide(L)'
;MKKYQRLAEQIRDQIASGVWQPGDRLPSLREQVASSGMSFMTVGHAYQLLESQGRIIARPQSGYYVAARPEREAAVPPVQVMRDEAVDINTYIFDMLQASRDASVMPFASAFPDPRLFPLQQLNRSLAQVSKTATAMSVIENLPPGNDELRHAIARRYAQQGMTLSPDEIVITTGALEALNLSLQAVTEPGDWVIVENPCFYGALQALERLRLKALSVATDVKDGIDLVALEQALQEYPVKACWLMTNSQNPLGFTLSAQKKAHLVALLEKYNVMLIEDDVYSELYFGREKPLPAKAWDRGDRVLHCSSFSKCLVPGFRIGWVAAGKHARRIQRLQLMSTLSTSSPMQLALVDYLSTRRYDAHLRRLRRQLAERKQQAWQTLLRHLPAEVKIHHNDSGYFLWLELPEPLDAGELSTQALAHHISIAPGKMFSTSGTWSRFFRFNTAWHWGEREEQAVKQLGKLIREMME
;
A
#
# COMPACT_ATOMS: atom_id res chain seq x y z
N MET A 1 -4.64 -2.75 -28.24
CA MET A 1 -4.04 -3.87 -27.50
C MET A 1 -2.97 -4.53 -28.36
N LYS A 2 -1.76 -4.81 -27.81
CA LYS A 2 -0.68 -5.44 -28.58
C LYS A 2 -0.98 -6.94 -28.81
N LYS A 3 -0.49 -7.52 -29.92
CA LYS A 3 -0.77 -8.92 -30.28
C LYS A 3 -0.48 -9.92 -29.16
N TYR A 4 0.64 -9.76 -28.42
CA TYR A 4 0.97 -10.65 -27.31
C TYR A 4 0.02 -10.54 -26.10
N GLN A 5 -0.52 -9.36 -25.84
CA GLN A 5 -1.50 -9.14 -24.76
C GLN A 5 -2.82 -9.85 -25.11
N ARG A 6 -3.25 -9.78 -26.37
CA ARG A 6 -4.46 -10.46 -26.84
C ARG A 6 -4.33 -11.99 -26.72
N LEU A 7 -3.16 -12.54 -27.06
CA LEU A 7 -2.90 -13.97 -26.89
C LEU A 7 -2.88 -14.36 -25.41
N ALA A 8 -2.24 -13.57 -24.56
CA ALA A 8 -2.23 -13.83 -23.12
C ALA A 8 -3.65 -13.77 -22.50
N GLU A 9 -4.50 -12.82 -22.91
CA GLU A 9 -5.91 -12.79 -22.51
C GLU A 9 -6.66 -14.04 -22.97
N GLN A 10 -6.51 -14.43 -24.22
CA GLN A 10 -7.17 -15.63 -24.75
C GLN A 10 -6.80 -16.89 -23.97
N ILE A 11 -5.51 -17.09 -23.66
CA ILE A 11 -5.06 -18.24 -22.86
C ILE A 11 -5.58 -18.13 -21.42
N ARG A 12 -5.59 -16.92 -20.83
CA ARG A 12 -6.15 -16.68 -19.51
C ARG A 12 -7.64 -17.06 -19.43
N ASP A 13 -8.41 -16.66 -20.43
CA ASP A 13 -9.84 -16.98 -20.51
C ASP A 13 -10.07 -18.49 -20.70
N GLN A 14 -9.21 -19.18 -21.44
CA GLN A 14 -9.23 -20.63 -21.55
C GLN A 14 -8.91 -21.33 -20.22
N ILE A 15 -7.97 -20.81 -19.44
CA ILE A 15 -7.69 -21.29 -18.07
C ILE A 15 -8.88 -21.01 -17.15
N ALA A 16 -9.47 -19.82 -17.23
CA ALA A 16 -10.61 -19.44 -16.40
C ALA A 16 -11.88 -20.26 -16.69
N SER A 17 -12.10 -20.61 -17.97
CA SER A 17 -13.22 -21.46 -18.41
C SER A 17 -13.00 -22.96 -18.21
N GLY A 18 -11.82 -23.36 -17.69
CA GLY A 18 -11.50 -24.79 -17.44
C GLY A 18 -11.07 -25.58 -18.68
N VAL A 19 -10.84 -24.94 -19.82
CA VAL A 19 -10.24 -25.58 -21.01
C VAL A 19 -8.83 -26.13 -20.69
N TRP A 20 -8.09 -25.37 -19.90
CA TRP A 20 -6.82 -25.78 -19.31
C TRP A 20 -6.98 -25.87 -17.80
N GLN A 21 -6.76 -27.06 -17.23
CA GLN A 21 -6.84 -27.31 -15.80
C GLN A 21 -5.49 -27.06 -15.09
N PRO A 22 -5.48 -26.77 -13.78
CA PRO A 22 -4.24 -26.71 -13.01
C PRO A 22 -3.39 -27.97 -13.19
N GLY A 23 -2.12 -27.78 -13.56
CA GLY A 23 -1.19 -28.87 -13.85
C GLY A 23 -1.14 -29.30 -15.31
N ASP A 24 -2.07 -28.85 -16.18
CA ASP A 24 -2.04 -29.13 -17.59
C ASP A 24 -0.84 -28.48 -18.26
N ARG A 25 -0.27 -29.20 -19.20
CA ARG A 25 0.80 -28.70 -20.05
C ARG A 25 0.23 -27.86 -21.18
N LEU A 26 0.62 -26.61 -21.26
CA LEU A 26 0.29 -25.73 -22.37
C LEU A 26 1.10 -26.11 -23.63
N PRO A 27 0.60 -25.75 -24.83
CA PRO A 27 1.37 -25.90 -26.06
C PRO A 27 2.75 -25.26 -25.92
N SER A 28 3.76 -25.90 -26.48
CA SER A 28 5.10 -25.30 -26.55
C SER A 28 5.06 -24.01 -27.36
N LEU A 29 6.05 -23.14 -27.18
CA LEU A 29 6.12 -21.88 -27.95
C LEU A 29 6.04 -22.13 -29.48
N ARG A 30 6.61 -23.23 -29.97
CA ARG A 30 6.58 -23.59 -31.39
C ARG A 30 5.18 -24.03 -31.85
N GLU A 31 4.51 -24.84 -31.06
CA GLU A 31 3.13 -25.27 -31.33
C GLU A 31 2.16 -24.10 -31.27
N GLN A 32 2.35 -23.21 -30.32
CA GLN A 32 1.53 -22.00 -30.19
C GLN A 32 1.77 -21.01 -31.34
N VAL A 33 3.00 -20.91 -31.85
CA VAL A 33 3.31 -20.16 -33.08
C VAL A 33 2.57 -20.75 -34.28
N ALA A 34 2.62 -22.06 -34.42
CA ALA A 34 1.95 -22.76 -35.54
C ALA A 34 0.41 -22.57 -35.49
N SER A 35 -0.19 -22.65 -34.30
CA SER A 35 -1.65 -22.50 -34.12
C SER A 35 -2.16 -21.07 -34.17
N SER A 36 -1.38 -20.10 -33.66
CA SER A 36 -1.82 -18.69 -33.60
C SER A 36 -1.43 -17.86 -34.80
N GLY A 37 -0.51 -18.32 -35.63
CA GLY A 37 0.07 -17.56 -36.76
C GLY A 37 0.90 -16.34 -36.31
N MET A 38 1.26 -16.25 -35.03
CA MET A 38 2.04 -15.16 -34.47
C MET A 38 3.53 -15.44 -34.50
N SER A 39 4.38 -14.41 -34.43
CA SER A 39 5.83 -14.61 -34.38
C SER A 39 6.25 -15.25 -33.03
N PHE A 40 7.36 -15.97 -33.04
CA PHE A 40 7.93 -16.61 -31.85
C PHE A 40 8.15 -15.62 -30.68
N MET A 41 8.63 -14.42 -30.98
CA MET A 41 8.78 -13.32 -30.03
C MET A 41 7.46 -12.90 -29.40
N THR A 42 6.39 -12.82 -30.21
CA THR A 42 5.05 -12.42 -29.71
C THR A 42 4.47 -13.47 -28.78
N VAL A 43 4.61 -14.76 -29.14
CA VAL A 43 4.18 -15.88 -28.31
C VAL A 43 5.01 -15.95 -27.02
N GLY A 44 6.33 -15.80 -27.12
CA GLY A 44 7.23 -15.76 -25.96
C GLY A 44 6.85 -14.67 -24.96
N HIS A 45 6.58 -13.45 -25.45
CA HIS A 45 6.12 -12.35 -24.58
C HIS A 45 4.74 -12.61 -23.94
N ALA A 46 3.83 -13.31 -24.63
CA ALA A 46 2.54 -13.69 -24.05
C ALA A 46 2.71 -14.68 -22.90
N TYR A 47 3.56 -15.69 -23.08
CA TYR A 47 3.86 -16.69 -22.05
C TYR A 47 4.60 -16.09 -20.86
N GLN A 48 5.58 -15.20 -21.09
CA GLN A 48 6.25 -14.46 -20.02
C GLN A 48 5.26 -13.59 -19.22
N LEU A 49 4.29 -12.98 -19.90
CA LEU A 49 3.25 -12.19 -19.23
C LEU A 49 2.36 -13.07 -18.34
N LEU A 50 1.93 -14.24 -18.84
CA LEU A 50 1.14 -15.21 -18.06
C LEU A 50 1.93 -15.80 -16.88
N GLU A 51 3.22 -16.06 -17.07
CA GLU A 51 4.13 -16.53 -16.03
C GLU A 51 4.35 -15.43 -14.95
N SER A 52 4.57 -14.19 -15.36
CA SER A 52 4.69 -13.05 -14.44
C SER A 52 3.40 -12.78 -13.63
N GLN A 53 2.25 -13.21 -14.16
CA GLN A 53 0.94 -13.15 -13.50
C GLN A 53 0.63 -14.40 -12.65
N GLY A 54 1.59 -15.34 -12.55
CA GLY A 54 1.41 -16.57 -11.80
C GLY A 54 0.35 -17.52 -12.37
N ARG A 55 -0.04 -17.34 -13.65
CA ARG A 55 -1.05 -18.19 -14.30
C ARG A 55 -0.46 -19.48 -14.88
N ILE A 56 0.81 -19.44 -15.24
CA ILE A 56 1.56 -20.58 -15.74
C ILE A 56 2.94 -20.64 -15.10
N ILE A 57 3.57 -21.78 -15.13
CA ILE A 57 4.91 -22.05 -14.57
C ILE A 57 5.77 -22.69 -15.65
N ALA A 58 6.96 -22.14 -15.90
CA ALA A 58 7.97 -22.79 -16.72
C ALA A 58 8.65 -23.93 -15.94
N ARG A 59 8.68 -25.13 -16.51
CA ARG A 59 9.51 -26.24 -16.02
C ARG A 59 10.69 -26.43 -16.95
N PRO A 60 11.94 -26.32 -16.48
CA PRO A 60 13.12 -26.48 -17.31
C PRO A 60 13.04 -27.80 -18.10
N GLN A 61 13.34 -27.74 -19.39
CA GLN A 61 13.30 -28.85 -20.35
C GLN A 61 11.94 -29.53 -20.56
N SER A 62 10.88 -29.12 -19.87
CA SER A 62 9.56 -29.76 -19.91
C SER A 62 8.45 -28.85 -20.50
N GLY A 63 8.63 -27.54 -20.52
CA GLY A 63 7.68 -26.57 -21.09
C GLY A 63 6.89 -25.78 -20.05
N TYR A 64 5.73 -25.23 -20.45
CA TYR A 64 4.88 -24.41 -19.61
C TYR A 64 3.66 -25.19 -19.13
N TYR A 65 3.30 -25.01 -17.87
CA TYR A 65 2.19 -25.68 -17.21
C TYR A 65 1.27 -24.67 -16.56
N VAL A 66 -0.03 -24.93 -16.55
CA VAL A 66 -0.99 -24.11 -15.78
C VAL A 66 -0.63 -24.21 -14.31
N ALA A 67 -0.49 -23.06 -13.66
CA ALA A 67 -0.21 -22.99 -12.23
C ALA A 67 -1.38 -23.60 -11.45
N ALA A 68 -1.09 -24.32 -10.36
CA ALA A 68 -2.13 -24.74 -9.43
C ALA A 68 -2.86 -23.46 -8.94
N ARG A 69 -4.18 -23.40 -9.13
CA ARG A 69 -5.00 -22.31 -8.62
C ARG A 69 -4.86 -22.31 -7.11
N PRO A 70 -4.53 -21.17 -6.48
CA PRO A 70 -4.96 -20.96 -5.11
C PRO A 70 -6.47 -20.70 -5.18
N GLU A 71 -7.30 -21.69 -4.92
CA GLU A 71 -8.74 -21.56 -4.76
C GLU A 71 -9.06 -21.53 -3.28
N ARG A 72 -9.71 -20.49 -2.79
CA ARG A 72 -11.12 -20.22 -2.68
C ARG A 72 -11.33 -18.77 -2.23
N GLU A 73 -12.29 -18.10 -2.81
CA GLU A 73 -12.86 -16.89 -2.26
C GLU A 73 -13.26 -17.13 -0.81
N ALA A 74 -12.56 -16.48 0.12
CA ALA A 74 -13.04 -16.37 1.47
C ALA A 74 -14.38 -15.61 1.39
N ALA A 75 -15.46 -16.21 1.87
CA ALA A 75 -16.74 -15.53 2.00
C ALA A 75 -16.50 -14.22 2.74
N VAL A 76 -16.82 -13.10 2.12
CA VAL A 76 -16.75 -11.78 2.76
C VAL A 76 -17.77 -11.79 3.90
N PRO A 77 -17.35 -11.59 5.15
CA PRO A 77 -18.32 -11.56 6.24
C PRO A 77 -19.25 -10.36 6.06
N PRO A 78 -20.52 -10.49 6.45
CA PRO A 78 -21.49 -9.41 6.35
C PRO A 78 -21.01 -8.19 7.15
N VAL A 79 -21.49 -7.00 6.77
CA VAL A 79 -21.24 -5.75 7.49
C VAL A 79 -21.51 -5.96 8.99
N GLN A 80 -20.47 -5.98 9.79
CA GLN A 80 -20.61 -5.98 11.24
C GLN A 80 -20.29 -4.58 11.76
N VAL A 81 -21.32 -3.95 12.33
CA VAL A 81 -21.13 -2.77 13.17
C VAL A 81 -20.43 -3.25 14.44
N MET A 82 -19.15 -2.97 14.54
CA MET A 82 -18.39 -3.38 15.71
C MET A 82 -18.58 -2.38 16.84
N ARG A 83 -19.24 -2.84 17.89
CA ARG A 83 -19.19 -2.16 19.17
C ARG A 83 -17.81 -2.41 19.80
N ASP A 84 -17.27 -1.32 20.31
CA ASP A 84 -16.03 -1.19 21.04
C ASP A 84 -15.80 -2.34 22.03
N GLU A 85 -14.98 -3.33 21.66
CA GLU A 85 -14.18 -4.05 22.61
C GLU A 85 -12.77 -3.51 22.47
N ALA A 86 -12.34 -2.77 23.46
CA ALA A 86 -11.01 -2.18 23.52
C ALA A 86 -9.95 -3.30 23.56
N VAL A 87 -9.59 -3.78 22.38
CA VAL A 87 -8.31 -4.46 22.22
C VAL A 87 -7.26 -3.37 22.36
N ASP A 88 -6.31 -3.52 23.29
CA ASP A 88 -5.20 -2.57 23.44
C ASP A 88 -4.22 -2.73 22.25
N ILE A 89 -4.73 -2.33 21.07
CA ILE A 89 -3.97 -2.30 19.80
C ILE A 89 -2.73 -1.44 19.98
N ASN A 90 -2.79 -0.41 20.79
CA ASN A 90 -1.72 0.56 20.97
C ASN A 90 -0.50 -0.05 21.65
N THR A 91 -0.69 -0.77 22.75
CA THR A 91 0.41 -1.47 23.43
C THR A 91 1.03 -2.52 22.50
N TYR A 92 0.21 -3.33 21.84
CA TYR A 92 0.70 -4.36 20.94
C TYR A 92 1.50 -3.79 19.76
N ILE A 93 1.03 -2.71 19.13
CA ILE A 93 1.74 -2.03 18.04
C ILE A 93 3.05 -1.42 18.56
N PHE A 94 3.02 -0.80 19.74
CA PHE A 94 4.20 -0.23 20.36
C PHE A 94 5.28 -1.29 20.61
N ASP A 95 4.93 -2.41 21.20
CA ASP A 95 5.85 -3.52 21.48
C ASP A 95 6.45 -4.10 20.19
N MET A 96 5.63 -4.26 19.15
CA MET A 96 6.08 -4.68 17.83
C MET A 96 7.07 -3.70 17.19
N LEU A 97 6.82 -2.39 17.29
CA LEU A 97 7.71 -1.36 16.78
C LEU A 97 9.03 -1.32 17.57
N GLN A 98 8.98 -1.55 18.88
CA GLN A 98 10.19 -1.66 19.70
C GLN A 98 11.02 -2.90 19.33
N ALA A 99 10.39 -4.06 19.17
CA ALA A 99 11.06 -5.28 18.72
C ALA A 99 11.75 -5.11 17.35
N SER A 100 11.17 -4.30 16.47
CA SER A 100 11.74 -3.99 15.15
C SER A 100 13.02 -3.12 15.19
N ARG A 101 13.40 -2.59 16.36
CA ARG A 101 14.65 -1.83 16.55
C ARG A 101 15.86 -2.71 16.74
N ASP A 102 15.66 -3.95 17.16
CA ASP A 102 16.75 -4.90 17.29
C ASP A 102 17.24 -5.33 15.91
N ALA A 103 18.50 -5.02 15.61
CA ALA A 103 19.12 -5.35 14.32
C ALA A 103 19.27 -6.87 14.10
N SER A 104 19.16 -7.68 15.16
CA SER A 104 19.14 -9.16 15.06
C SER A 104 17.81 -9.68 14.53
N VAL A 105 16.71 -8.94 14.70
CA VAL A 105 15.37 -9.35 14.28
C VAL A 105 15.20 -9.12 12.77
N MET A 106 14.72 -10.15 12.09
CA MET A 106 14.32 -10.05 10.68
C MET A 106 13.01 -9.24 10.57
N PRO A 107 13.02 -8.07 9.91
CA PRO A 107 11.94 -7.09 10.06
C PRO A 107 10.80 -7.25 9.03
N PHE A 108 10.25 -8.46 8.88
CA PHE A 108 9.12 -8.70 7.96
C PHE A 108 7.80 -8.05 8.41
N ALA A 109 7.70 -7.64 9.69
CA ALA A 109 6.56 -6.85 10.19
C ALA A 109 6.64 -5.37 9.79
N SER A 110 7.84 -4.85 9.45
CA SER A 110 8.07 -3.43 9.20
C SER A 110 7.14 -2.87 8.12
N ALA A 111 6.63 -1.64 8.32
CA ALA A 111 5.93 -0.89 7.29
C ALA A 111 6.87 -0.03 6.42
N PHE A 112 8.18 -0.17 6.59
CA PHE A 112 9.19 0.54 5.81
C PHE A 112 9.97 -0.42 4.93
N PRO A 113 10.37 0.02 3.71
CA PRO A 113 11.29 -0.73 2.88
C PRO A 113 12.72 -0.63 3.43
N ASP A 114 13.59 -1.50 2.92
CA ASP A 114 15.03 -1.48 3.21
C ASP A 114 15.62 -0.07 2.97
N PRO A 115 16.24 0.56 3.97
CA PRO A 115 16.79 1.91 3.84
C PRO A 115 17.89 2.03 2.78
N ARG A 116 18.52 0.92 2.39
CA ARG A 116 19.53 0.89 1.32
C ARG A 116 18.96 1.16 -0.08
N LEU A 117 17.64 1.09 -0.23
CA LEU A 117 16.93 1.46 -1.47
C LEU A 117 16.89 2.97 -1.72
N PHE A 118 17.08 3.78 -0.69
CA PHE A 118 16.94 5.24 -0.77
C PHE A 118 18.24 5.94 -1.22
N PRO A 119 18.14 7.08 -1.93
CA PRO A 119 19.29 7.80 -2.47
C PRO A 119 19.90 8.73 -1.42
N LEU A 120 20.26 8.22 -0.24
CA LEU A 120 20.73 9.02 0.91
C LEU A 120 21.92 9.91 0.60
N GLN A 121 22.90 9.43 -0.19
CA GLN A 121 24.07 10.24 -0.55
C GLN A 121 23.69 11.49 -1.37
N GLN A 122 22.74 11.35 -2.29
CA GLN A 122 22.28 12.48 -3.11
C GLN A 122 21.46 13.47 -2.28
N LEU A 123 20.60 12.97 -1.39
CA LEU A 123 19.84 13.79 -0.45
C LEU A 123 20.74 14.55 0.51
N ASN A 124 21.79 13.90 1.03
CA ASN A 124 22.78 14.55 1.88
C ASN A 124 23.56 15.65 1.14
N ARG A 125 23.84 15.48 -0.16
CA ARG A 125 24.42 16.55 -1.00
C ARG A 125 23.47 17.74 -1.15
N SER A 126 22.20 17.49 -1.42
CA SER A 126 21.19 18.54 -1.48
C SER A 126 21.06 19.28 -0.14
N LEU A 127 21.04 18.55 0.97
CA LEU A 127 21.00 19.14 2.31
C LEU A 127 22.26 19.99 2.61
N ALA A 128 23.45 19.50 2.27
CA ALA A 128 24.68 20.24 2.44
C ALA A 128 24.74 21.51 1.55
N GLN A 129 24.20 21.44 0.33
CA GLN A 129 24.10 22.60 -0.55
C GLN A 129 23.18 23.66 0.03
N VAL A 130 21.98 23.27 0.46
CA VAL A 130 21.00 24.17 1.08
C VAL A 130 21.55 24.81 2.35
N SER A 131 22.24 24.05 3.19
CA SER A 131 22.84 24.59 4.44
C SER A 131 23.88 25.69 4.20
N LYS A 132 24.51 25.73 3.02
CA LYS A 132 25.46 26.81 2.65
C LYS A 132 24.77 28.09 2.18
N THR A 133 23.57 27.97 1.64
CA THR A 133 22.82 29.07 1.02
C THR A 133 21.64 29.54 1.85
N ALA A 134 21.28 28.80 2.91
CA ALA A 134 20.19 29.14 3.79
C ALA A 134 20.43 30.49 4.50
N THR A 135 19.44 31.35 4.44
CA THR A 135 19.45 32.66 5.15
C THR A 135 18.71 32.53 6.48
N ALA A 136 18.95 33.47 7.41
CA ALA A 136 18.22 33.51 8.66
C ALA A 136 16.69 33.62 8.44
N MET A 137 16.25 34.25 7.36
CA MET A 137 14.83 34.37 7.00
C MET A 137 14.21 33.07 6.51
N SER A 138 14.98 32.19 5.85
CA SER A 138 14.46 30.91 5.36
C SER A 138 13.94 29.99 6.47
N VAL A 139 14.31 30.25 7.72
CA VAL A 139 13.82 29.52 8.89
C VAL A 139 12.37 29.90 9.22
N ILE A 140 11.96 31.13 8.92
CA ILE A 140 10.62 31.68 9.23
C ILE A 140 9.66 31.46 8.05
N GLU A 141 10.16 31.46 6.82
CA GLU A 141 9.37 31.36 5.59
C GLU A 141 8.62 30.02 5.41
N ASN A 142 8.88 29.04 6.25
CA ASN A 142 8.28 27.71 6.16
C ASN A 142 7.17 27.45 7.19
N LEU A 143 6.55 28.51 7.75
CA LEU A 143 5.31 28.37 8.49
C LEU A 143 4.20 27.79 7.59
N PRO A 144 3.09 27.27 8.15
CA PRO A 144 2.00 26.76 7.31
C PRO A 144 1.60 27.78 6.24
N PRO A 145 1.43 27.36 5.00
CA PRO A 145 1.32 25.99 4.48
C PRO A 145 2.65 25.30 4.13
N GLY A 146 3.81 25.85 4.48
CA GLY A 146 5.12 25.33 4.17
C GLY A 146 5.76 25.98 2.93
N ASN A 147 6.95 25.51 2.57
CA ASN A 147 7.77 26.11 1.53
C ASN A 147 7.06 26.18 0.17
N ASP A 148 7.05 27.36 -0.42
CA ASP A 148 6.32 27.67 -1.64
C ASP A 148 6.83 26.86 -2.85
N GLU A 149 8.14 26.77 -3.04
CA GLU A 149 8.73 26.02 -4.14
C GLU A 149 8.44 24.52 -4.03
N LEU A 150 8.39 23.98 -2.80
CA LEU A 150 8.02 22.59 -2.57
C LEU A 150 6.56 22.35 -2.92
N ARG A 151 5.64 23.24 -2.53
CA ARG A 151 4.22 23.16 -2.89
C ARG A 151 4.03 23.21 -4.41
N HIS A 152 4.74 24.10 -5.10
CA HIS A 152 4.76 24.17 -6.56
C HIS A 152 5.35 22.89 -7.19
N ALA A 153 6.41 22.31 -6.61
CA ALA A 153 6.97 21.05 -7.11
C ALA A 153 5.98 19.90 -6.99
N ILE A 154 5.22 19.84 -5.89
CA ILE A 154 4.16 18.85 -5.68
C ILE A 154 3.00 19.10 -6.64
N ALA A 155 2.53 20.34 -6.80
CA ALA A 155 1.46 20.70 -7.75
C ALA A 155 1.80 20.30 -9.19
N ARG A 156 3.06 20.51 -9.62
CA ARG A 156 3.54 20.05 -10.94
C ARG A 156 3.45 18.52 -11.10
N ARG A 157 3.66 17.74 -10.03
CA ARG A 157 3.50 16.28 -10.10
C ARG A 157 2.05 15.86 -10.26
N TYR A 158 1.11 16.56 -9.65
CA TYR A 158 -0.33 16.36 -9.93
C TYR A 158 -0.67 16.73 -11.37
N ALA A 159 -0.16 17.84 -11.87
CA ALA A 159 -0.38 18.28 -13.26
C ALA A 159 0.14 17.26 -14.29
N GLN A 160 1.27 16.61 -14.04
CA GLN A 160 1.80 15.52 -14.87
C GLN A 160 0.88 14.29 -14.94
N GLN A 161 -0.04 14.15 -14.00
CA GLN A 161 -1.07 13.11 -13.96
C GLN A 161 -2.45 13.61 -14.44
N GLY A 162 -2.50 14.81 -15.03
CA GLY A 162 -3.74 15.41 -15.55
C GLY A 162 -4.65 16.04 -14.48
N MET A 163 -4.16 16.22 -13.25
CA MET A 163 -4.91 16.87 -12.17
C MET A 163 -4.45 18.32 -12.00
N THR A 164 -5.39 19.25 -11.95
CA THR A 164 -5.10 20.68 -11.71
C THR A 164 -5.36 21.01 -10.25
N LEU A 165 -4.28 21.27 -9.50
CA LEU A 165 -4.30 21.67 -8.10
C LEU A 165 -3.48 22.95 -7.93
N SER A 166 -4.05 23.94 -7.23
CA SER A 166 -3.30 25.12 -6.84
C SER A 166 -2.26 24.78 -5.76
N PRO A 167 -1.05 25.32 -5.80
CA PRO A 167 -0.12 25.23 -4.68
C PRO A 167 -0.72 25.69 -3.36
N ASP A 168 -1.70 26.61 -3.37
CA ASP A 168 -2.38 27.12 -2.16
C ASP A 168 -3.34 26.10 -1.53
N GLU A 169 -3.71 25.06 -2.27
CA GLU A 169 -4.50 23.92 -1.76
C GLU A 169 -3.63 22.86 -1.07
N ILE A 170 -2.30 23.01 -1.14
CA ILE A 170 -1.34 22.03 -0.60
C ILE A 170 -0.75 22.56 0.71
N VAL A 171 -0.84 21.74 1.76
CA VAL A 171 -0.23 22.02 3.06
C VAL A 171 0.86 20.96 3.33
N ILE A 172 2.09 21.42 3.53
CA ILE A 172 3.23 20.55 3.87
C ILE A 172 3.13 20.16 5.35
N THR A 173 3.34 18.88 5.63
CA THR A 173 3.16 18.30 6.96
C THR A 173 4.37 17.47 7.39
N THR A 174 4.47 17.16 8.67
CA THR A 174 5.50 16.30 9.27
C THR A 174 5.21 14.82 8.97
N GLY A 175 5.23 14.47 7.67
CA GLY A 175 4.85 13.17 7.14
C GLY A 175 3.33 13.00 6.98
N ALA A 176 2.94 11.91 6.32
CA ALA A 176 1.54 11.63 6.01
C ALA A 176 0.65 11.46 7.24
N LEU A 177 1.18 10.92 8.35
CA LEU A 177 0.37 10.70 9.54
C LEU A 177 -0.16 12.02 10.13
N GLU A 178 0.62 13.10 10.08
CA GLU A 178 0.12 14.43 10.44
C GLU A 178 -0.94 14.91 9.43
N ALA A 179 -0.68 14.76 8.12
CA ALA A 179 -1.65 15.13 7.08
C ALA A 179 -3.02 14.46 7.31
N LEU A 180 -3.01 13.15 7.58
CA LEU A 180 -4.19 12.34 7.84
C LEU A 180 -4.94 12.77 9.11
N ASN A 181 -4.21 13.00 10.21
CA ASN A 181 -4.78 13.45 11.46
C ASN A 181 -5.37 14.87 11.38
N LEU A 182 -4.68 15.78 10.71
CA LEU A 182 -5.18 17.15 10.49
C LEU A 182 -6.40 17.14 9.56
N SER A 183 -6.42 16.25 8.57
CA SER A 183 -7.56 16.05 7.68
C SER A 183 -8.80 15.56 8.44
N LEU A 184 -8.65 14.57 9.33
CA LEU A 184 -9.74 14.13 10.21
C LEU A 184 -10.26 15.28 11.05
N GLN A 185 -9.39 16.00 11.78
CA GLN A 185 -9.76 17.12 12.63
C GLN A 185 -10.42 18.27 11.85
N ALA A 186 -10.09 18.42 10.56
CA ALA A 186 -10.69 19.44 9.72
C ALA A 186 -12.13 19.14 9.32
N VAL A 187 -12.56 17.87 9.33
CA VAL A 187 -13.87 17.47 8.76
C VAL A 187 -14.75 16.71 9.74
N THR A 188 -14.27 16.43 10.96
CA THR A 188 -15.03 15.70 11.99
C THR A 188 -14.98 16.41 13.35
N GLU A 189 -15.94 16.06 14.20
CA GLU A 189 -15.99 16.42 15.61
C GLU A 189 -16.07 15.15 16.48
N PRO A 190 -15.66 15.19 17.78
CA PRO A 190 -15.75 14.04 18.65
C PRO A 190 -17.15 13.41 18.67
N GLY A 191 -17.23 12.10 18.50
CA GLY A 191 -18.48 11.33 18.40
C GLY A 191 -18.98 11.09 16.98
N ASP A 192 -18.38 11.70 15.95
CA ASP A 192 -18.74 11.46 14.56
C ASP A 192 -18.34 10.04 14.09
N TRP A 193 -19.10 9.54 13.13
CA TRP A 193 -18.82 8.27 12.48
C TRP A 193 -17.85 8.43 11.31
N VAL A 194 -16.83 7.58 11.27
CA VAL A 194 -15.85 7.50 10.18
C VAL A 194 -15.79 6.08 9.67
N ILE A 195 -15.98 5.91 8.36
CA ILE A 195 -15.81 4.62 7.70
C ILE A 195 -14.33 4.34 7.48
N VAL A 196 -13.93 3.10 7.76
CA VAL A 196 -12.61 2.53 7.45
C VAL A 196 -12.77 1.19 6.74
N GLU A 197 -11.74 0.79 6.00
CA GLU A 197 -11.62 -0.55 5.44
C GLU A 197 -11.50 -1.60 6.56
N ASN A 198 -11.86 -2.85 6.27
CA ASN A 198 -11.59 -3.97 7.18
C ASN A 198 -10.96 -5.14 6.39
N PRO A 199 -9.64 -5.38 6.52
CA PRO A 199 -8.69 -4.72 7.42
C PRO A 199 -8.22 -3.35 6.91
N CYS A 200 -7.79 -2.47 7.82
CA CYS A 200 -7.27 -1.13 7.49
C CYS A 200 -5.88 -0.90 8.10
N PHE A 201 -5.23 0.17 7.69
CA PHE A 201 -4.01 0.62 8.33
C PHE A 201 -4.29 0.98 9.80
N TYR A 202 -3.55 0.34 10.74
CA TYR A 202 -3.78 0.53 12.18
C TYR A 202 -3.70 1.99 12.64
N GLY A 203 -2.91 2.83 11.96
CA GLY A 203 -2.83 4.26 12.28
C GLY A 203 -4.16 5.00 12.10
N ALA A 204 -5.08 4.48 11.27
CA ALA A 204 -6.44 5.01 11.19
C ALA A 204 -7.20 4.74 12.49
N LEU A 205 -7.17 3.49 12.98
CA LEU A 205 -7.84 3.11 14.24
C LEU A 205 -7.31 3.91 15.43
N GLN A 206 -5.98 4.07 15.52
CA GLN A 206 -5.34 4.89 16.56
C GLN A 206 -5.76 6.37 16.50
N ALA A 207 -5.89 6.92 15.28
CA ALA A 207 -6.32 8.30 15.11
C ALA A 207 -7.79 8.50 15.50
N LEU A 208 -8.67 7.55 15.13
CA LEU A 208 -10.09 7.59 15.49
C LEU A 208 -10.27 7.52 17.00
N GLU A 209 -9.58 6.60 17.69
CA GLU A 209 -9.60 6.48 19.13
C GLU A 209 -9.14 7.78 19.81
N ARG A 210 -7.98 8.31 19.41
CA ARG A 210 -7.42 9.53 19.97
C ARG A 210 -8.33 10.74 19.80
N LEU A 211 -9.02 10.84 18.67
CA LEU A 211 -9.95 11.93 18.36
C LEU A 211 -11.37 11.65 18.88
N ARG A 212 -11.60 10.54 19.59
CA ARG A 212 -12.90 10.13 20.12
C ARG A 212 -13.97 10.01 19.02
N LEU A 213 -13.57 9.52 17.84
CA LEU A 213 -14.44 9.22 16.72
C LEU A 213 -14.93 7.77 16.79
N LYS A 214 -16.02 7.49 16.10
CA LYS A 214 -16.59 6.15 16.00
C LYS A 214 -16.17 5.51 14.70
N ALA A 215 -15.56 4.32 14.76
CA ALA A 215 -15.17 3.56 13.59
C ALA A 215 -16.39 2.74 13.08
N LEU A 216 -16.61 2.80 11.76
CA LEU A 216 -17.54 1.93 11.06
C LEU A 216 -16.76 1.16 10.00
N SER A 217 -16.53 -0.12 10.23
CA SER A 217 -15.77 -0.97 9.33
C SER A 217 -16.62 -1.47 8.17
N VAL A 218 -16.13 -1.31 6.93
CA VAL A 218 -16.77 -1.83 5.73
C VAL A 218 -15.95 -2.97 5.15
N ALA A 219 -16.63 -4.04 4.74
CA ALA A 219 -16.02 -5.21 4.16
C ALA A 219 -15.11 -4.85 2.98
N THR A 220 -13.92 -5.46 2.95
CA THR A 220 -12.89 -5.16 1.98
C THR A 220 -12.31 -6.46 1.45
N ASP A 221 -12.49 -6.68 0.15
CA ASP A 221 -11.94 -7.84 -0.55
C ASP A 221 -10.43 -7.68 -0.78
N VAL A 222 -9.69 -8.78 -0.68
CA VAL A 222 -8.22 -8.78 -0.82
C VAL A 222 -7.74 -8.37 -2.23
N LYS A 223 -8.59 -8.50 -3.23
CA LYS A 223 -8.27 -8.23 -4.64
C LYS A 223 -8.98 -6.98 -5.15
N ASP A 224 -10.28 -6.90 -4.89
CA ASP A 224 -11.12 -5.85 -5.45
C ASP A 224 -11.26 -4.64 -4.52
N GLY A 225 -10.81 -4.74 -3.27
CA GLY A 225 -10.85 -3.67 -2.27
C GLY A 225 -12.25 -3.46 -1.68
N ILE A 226 -12.52 -2.26 -1.17
CA ILE A 226 -13.75 -1.94 -0.44
C ILE A 226 -15.01 -2.29 -1.25
N ASP A 227 -15.99 -2.92 -0.59
CA ASP A 227 -17.31 -3.20 -1.16
C ASP A 227 -18.15 -1.92 -1.20
N LEU A 228 -18.44 -1.42 -2.40
CA LEU A 228 -19.21 -0.18 -2.58
C LEU A 228 -20.71 -0.35 -2.27
N VAL A 229 -21.26 -1.57 -2.34
CA VAL A 229 -22.65 -1.83 -1.94
C VAL A 229 -22.76 -1.75 -0.42
N ALA A 230 -21.86 -2.42 0.29
CA ALA A 230 -21.79 -2.34 1.74
C ALA A 230 -21.47 -0.91 2.22
N LEU A 231 -20.62 -0.18 1.49
CA LEU A 231 -20.35 1.23 1.76
C LEU A 231 -21.62 2.07 1.63
N GLU A 232 -22.40 1.91 0.56
CA GLU A 232 -23.62 2.68 0.36
C GLU A 232 -24.67 2.38 1.44
N GLN A 233 -24.82 1.11 1.84
CA GLN A 233 -25.67 0.72 2.97
C GLN A 233 -25.26 1.42 4.27
N ALA A 234 -23.95 1.41 4.58
CA ALA A 234 -23.42 2.09 5.76
C ALA A 234 -23.69 3.60 5.74
N LEU A 235 -23.60 4.24 4.56
CA LEU A 235 -23.88 5.66 4.37
C LEU A 235 -25.38 5.99 4.52
N GLN A 236 -26.27 5.03 4.25
CA GLN A 236 -27.72 5.17 4.44
C GLN A 236 -28.13 5.00 5.91
N GLU A 237 -27.48 4.07 6.61
CA GLU A 237 -27.85 3.69 7.98
C GLU A 237 -27.23 4.58 9.06
N TYR A 238 -26.06 5.16 8.80
CA TYR A 238 -25.28 5.91 9.78
C TYR A 238 -25.01 7.35 9.32
N PRO A 239 -24.98 8.32 10.24
CA PRO A 239 -24.64 9.71 9.94
C PRO A 239 -23.11 9.88 9.78
N VAL A 240 -22.55 9.21 8.77
CA VAL A 240 -21.12 9.22 8.49
C VAL A 240 -20.66 10.61 8.06
N LYS A 241 -19.54 11.09 8.60
CA LYS A 241 -18.92 12.37 8.24
C LYS A 241 -17.73 12.23 7.29
N ALA A 242 -16.96 11.17 7.47
CA ALA A 242 -15.77 10.94 6.64
C ALA A 242 -15.53 9.44 6.41
N CYS A 243 -14.76 9.14 5.36
CA CYS A 243 -14.12 7.85 5.15
C CYS A 243 -12.61 8.06 5.17
N TRP A 244 -11.87 7.14 5.80
CA TRP A 244 -10.41 7.03 5.64
C TRP A 244 -10.11 5.77 4.86
N LEU A 245 -9.65 5.90 3.62
CA LEU A 245 -9.44 4.79 2.71
C LEU A 245 -8.08 4.89 2.02
N MET A 246 -7.53 3.73 1.63
CA MET A 246 -6.34 3.62 0.80
C MET A 246 -6.73 3.07 -0.57
N THR A 247 -6.82 3.91 -1.58
CA THR A 247 -7.28 3.51 -2.92
C THR A 247 -6.17 2.92 -3.79
N ASN A 248 -4.90 3.09 -3.40
CA ASN A 248 -3.71 2.58 -4.10
C ASN A 248 -2.82 1.80 -3.14
N SER A 249 -2.42 0.58 -3.53
CA SER A 249 -1.49 -0.26 -2.77
C SER A 249 -1.82 -0.32 -1.28
N GLN A 250 -3.07 -0.65 -0.98
CA GLN A 250 -3.64 -0.64 0.37
C GLN A 250 -2.79 -1.43 1.37
N ASN A 251 -2.66 -0.92 2.57
CA ASN A 251 -2.01 -1.58 3.69
C ASN A 251 -3.07 -2.10 4.68
N PRO A 252 -3.21 -3.44 4.86
CA PRO A 252 -2.21 -4.49 4.60
C PRO A 252 -2.38 -5.28 3.29
N LEU A 253 -3.50 -5.19 2.58
CA LEU A 253 -3.90 -6.11 1.52
C LEU A 253 -3.13 -5.91 0.20
N GLY A 254 -2.67 -4.68 -0.08
CA GLY A 254 -1.89 -4.35 -1.26
C GLY A 254 -2.68 -4.15 -2.55
N PHE A 255 -4.01 -4.20 -2.53
CA PHE A 255 -4.82 -3.93 -3.72
C PHE A 255 -4.70 -2.47 -4.19
N THR A 256 -5.06 -2.24 -5.43
CA THR A 256 -5.28 -0.91 -6.01
C THR A 256 -6.64 -0.91 -6.67
N LEU A 257 -7.53 0.01 -6.27
CA LEU A 257 -8.85 0.13 -6.86
C LEU A 257 -8.75 0.51 -8.34
N SER A 258 -9.62 -0.05 -9.17
CA SER A 258 -9.74 0.34 -10.57
C SER A 258 -10.16 1.82 -10.70
N ALA A 259 -9.81 2.45 -11.81
CA ALA A 259 -10.24 3.82 -12.11
C ALA A 259 -11.76 3.99 -12.05
N GLN A 260 -12.51 3.02 -12.58
CA GLN A 260 -13.97 2.99 -12.54
C GLN A 260 -14.50 2.93 -11.10
N LYS A 261 -13.90 2.08 -10.26
CA LYS A 261 -14.31 1.94 -8.85
C LYS A 261 -14.02 3.20 -8.04
N LYS A 262 -12.89 3.87 -8.28
CA LYS A 262 -12.56 5.18 -7.67
C LYS A 262 -13.54 6.27 -8.09
N ALA A 263 -13.87 6.35 -9.38
CA ALA A 263 -14.88 7.29 -9.87
C ALA A 263 -16.24 7.06 -9.22
N HIS A 264 -16.68 5.80 -9.09
CA HIS A 264 -17.93 5.43 -8.42
C HIS A 264 -17.89 5.75 -6.91
N LEU A 265 -16.79 5.43 -6.24
CA LEU A 265 -16.56 5.78 -4.83
C LEU A 265 -16.74 7.29 -4.59
N VAL A 266 -16.06 8.13 -5.39
CA VAL A 266 -16.15 9.60 -5.24
C VAL A 266 -17.57 10.10 -5.50
N ALA A 267 -18.23 9.61 -6.55
CA ALA A 267 -19.63 9.98 -6.86
C ALA A 267 -20.58 9.58 -5.72
N LEU A 268 -20.35 8.41 -5.11
CA LEU A 268 -21.14 7.95 -3.98
C LEU A 268 -20.95 8.86 -2.75
N LEU A 269 -19.74 9.20 -2.41
CA LEU A 269 -19.44 10.10 -1.30
C LEU A 269 -19.96 11.52 -1.54
N GLU A 270 -19.96 11.99 -2.78
CA GLU A 270 -20.58 13.27 -3.16
C GLU A 270 -22.10 13.23 -2.94
N LYS A 271 -22.78 12.15 -3.37
CA LYS A 271 -24.23 11.93 -3.18
C LYS A 271 -24.63 12.02 -1.70
N TYR A 272 -23.83 11.46 -0.81
CA TYR A 272 -24.12 11.43 0.64
C TYR A 272 -23.47 12.58 1.42
N ASN A 273 -22.78 13.51 0.75
CA ASN A 273 -22.11 14.65 1.37
C ASN A 273 -21.04 14.23 2.41
N VAL A 274 -20.28 13.18 2.14
CA VAL A 274 -19.25 12.61 3.01
C VAL A 274 -17.87 12.93 2.47
N MET A 275 -16.92 13.20 3.37
CA MET A 275 -15.53 13.50 3.01
C MET A 275 -14.71 12.21 2.85
N LEU A 276 -13.78 12.19 1.90
CA LEU A 276 -12.77 11.15 1.78
C LEU A 276 -11.41 11.68 2.26
N ILE A 277 -10.84 11.01 3.23
CA ILE A 277 -9.43 11.16 3.60
C ILE A 277 -8.70 10.02 2.89
N GLU A 278 -8.04 10.36 1.79
CA GLU A 278 -7.34 9.39 0.96
C GLU A 278 -5.88 9.28 1.40
N ASP A 279 -5.51 8.12 1.97
CA ASP A 279 -4.13 7.80 2.33
C ASP A 279 -3.43 7.17 1.14
N ASP A 280 -2.55 7.93 0.47
CA ASP A 280 -1.91 7.54 -0.78
C ASP A 280 -0.37 7.51 -0.69
N VAL A 281 0.16 7.01 0.43
CA VAL A 281 1.61 6.97 0.69
C VAL A 281 2.39 5.97 -0.15
N TYR A 282 1.71 5.01 -0.79
CA TYR A 282 2.33 3.95 -1.60
C TYR A 282 2.15 4.15 -3.11
N SER A 283 1.45 5.19 -3.58
CA SER A 283 1.09 5.38 -5.00
C SER A 283 2.28 5.42 -5.97
N GLU A 284 3.46 5.82 -5.51
CA GLU A 284 4.67 5.81 -6.34
C GLU A 284 5.27 4.40 -6.52
N LEU A 285 4.76 3.38 -5.81
CA LEU A 285 5.33 2.03 -5.76
C LEU A 285 4.56 1.02 -6.62
N TYR A 286 3.98 1.47 -7.72
CA TYR A 286 3.30 0.64 -8.71
C TYR A 286 4.28 -0.11 -9.62
N PHE A 287 3.89 -1.28 -10.12
CA PHE A 287 4.71 -2.10 -11.03
C PHE A 287 4.23 -2.05 -12.48
N GLY A 288 3.04 -1.52 -12.72
CA GLY A 288 2.48 -1.33 -14.05
C GLY A 288 3.21 -0.27 -14.88
N ARG A 289 2.75 -0.06 -16.11
CA ARG A 289 3.31 0.97 -17.00
C ARG A 289 2.92 2.38 -16.61
N GLU A 290 1.72 2.53 -16.09
CA GLU A 290 1.12 3.81 -15.74
C GLU A 290 0.90 3.87 -14.24
N LYS A 291 1.14 5.05 -13.67
CA LYS A 291 0.86 5.31 -12.27
C LYS A 291 -0.67 5.32 -12.08
N PRO A 292 -1.21 4.55 -11.12
CA PRO A 292 -2.62 4.64 -10.79
C PRO A 292 -2.95 6.03 -10.25
N LEU A 293 -4.02 6.63 -10.76
CA LEU A 293 -4.52 7.91 -10.25
C LEU A 293 -5.12 7.73 -8.85
N PRO A 294 -4.98 8.69 -7.95
CA PRO A 294 -5.73 8.72 -6.70
C PRO A 294 -7.23 8.99 -6.95
N ALA A 295 -8.08 8.68 -5.98
CA ALA A 295 -9.51 9.02 -6.05
C ALA A 295 -9.74 10.55 -6.20
N LYS A 296 -8.81 11.37 -5.69
CA LYS A 296 -8.77 12.83 -5.91
C LYS A 296 -8.89 13.24 -7.37
N ALA A 297 -8.49 12.41 -8.33
CA ALA A 297 -8.60 12.73 -9.76
C ALA A 297 -10.06 12.87 -10.26
N TRP A 298 -11.02 12.28 -9.56
CA TRP A 298 -12.46 12.38 -9.86
C TRP A 298 -13.20 13.36 -8.97
N ASP A 299 -12.52 13.98 -8.01
CA ASP A 299 -13.11 14.93 -7.06
C ASP A 299 -13.36 16.30 -7.73
N ARG A 300 -14.62 16.69 -7.82
CA ARG A 300 -15.05 18.00 -8.35
C ARG A 300 -15.66 18.90 -7.29
N GLY A 301 -15.95 18.36 -6.12
CA GLY A 301 -16.66 19.06 -5.04
C GLY A 301 -15.81 19.35 -3.82
N ASP A 302 -14.47 19.23 -3.90
CA ASP A 302 -13.55 19.31 -2.75
C ASP A 302 -13.95 18.36 -1.60
N ARG A 303 -14.26 17.11 -1.96
CA ARG A 303 -14.60 16.04 -1.02
C ARG A 303 -13.41 15.18 -0.64
N VAL A 304 -12.36 15.16 -1.45
CA VAL A 304 -11.20 14.30 -1.24
C VAL A 304 -10.03 15.12 -0.69
N LEU A 305 -9.64 14.82 0.54
CA LEU A 305 -8.40 15.28 1.16
C LEU A 305 -7.32 14.23 0.86
N HIS A 306 -6.50 14.48 -0.14
CA HIS A 306 -5.48 13.53 -0.58
C HIS A 306 -4.18 13.73 0.22
N CYS A 307 -3.80 12.72 1.00
CA CYS A 307 -2.65 12.72 1.89
C CYS A 307 -1.54 11.81 1.34
N SER A 308 -0.33 12.33 1.28
CA SER A 308 0.82 11.54 0.83
C SER A 308 2.13 11.99 1.49
N SER A 309 3.24 11.32 1.20
CA SER A 309 4.56 11.66 1.73
C SER A 309 5.70 11.13 0.89
N PHE A 310 6.91 11.65 1.13
CA PHE A 310 8.15 11.11 0.58
C PHE A 310 8.71 9.92 1.39
N SER A 311 8.07 9.52 2.49
CA SER A 311 8.62 8.53 3.43
C SER A 311 8.74 7.13 2.85
N LYS A 312 7.84 6.72 1.95
CA LYS A 312 7.83 5.34 1.42
C LYS A 312 8.61 5.20 0.11
N CYS A 313 8.81 6.30 -0.60
CA CYS A 313 9.43 6.29 -1.91
C CYS A 313 10.79 7.01 -1.99
N LEU A 314 11.17 7.80 -0.98
CA LEU A 314 12.41 8.59 -1.04
C LEU A 314 13.20 8.57 0.26
N VAL A 315 12.64 9.04 1.39
CA VAL A 315 13.36 9.10 2.66
C VAL A 315 12.44 9.22 3.87
N PRO A 316 12.35 8.19 4.71
CA PRO A 316 11.51 8.22 5.91
C PRO A 316 11.94 9.29 6.92
N GLY A 317 13.25 9.49 7.10
CA GLY A 317 13.83 10.34 8.14
C GLY A 317 13.61 11.84 7.95
N PHE A 318 13.31 12.33 6.74
CA PHE A 318 13.04 13.75 6.52
C PHE A 318 11.68 14.19 7.07
N ARG A 319 10.77 13.24 7.29
CA ARG A 319 9.45 13.52 7.84
C ARG A 319 8.68 14.60 7.06
N ILE A 320 8.69 14.52 5.73
CA ILE A 320 7.92 15.43 4.86
C ILE A 320 6.79 14.67 4.19
N GLY A 321 5.58 15.17 4.41
CA GLY A 321 4.35 14.79 3.74
C GLY A 321 3.56 16.02 3.35
N TRP A 322 2.36 15.81 2.83
CA TRP A 322 1.45 16.89 2.46
C TRP A 322 0.02 16.39 2.40
N VAL A 323 -0.90 17.34 2.44
CA VAL A 323 -2.29 17.14 2.07
C VAL A 323 -2.68 18.11 0.96
N ALA A 324 -3.28 17.60 -0.10
CA ALA A 324 -3.98 18.38 -1.12
C ALA A 324 -5.44 18.52 -0.67
N ALA A 325 -5.73 19.66 -0.03
CA ALA A 325 -6.89 19.84 0.83
C ALA A 325 -8.02 20.68 0.20
N GLY A 326 -7.80 21.24 -1.00
CA GLY A 326 -8.77 22.12 -1.64
C GLY A 326 -9.20 23.27 -0.71
N LYS A 327 -10.49 23.53 -0.63
CA LYS A 327 -11.07 24.60 0.25
C LYS A 327 -10.76 24.41 1.74
N HIS A 328 -10.36 23.21 2.18
CA HIS A 328 -10.03 22.94 3.59
C HIS A 328 -8.59 23.32 3.97
N ALA A 329 -7.76 23.72 3.01
CA ALA A 329 -6.35 24.03 3.24
C ALA A 329 -6.14 25.06 4.37
N ARG A 330 -6.93 26.13 4.40
CA ARG A 330 -6.83 27.16 5.45
C ARG A 330 -7.19 26.65 6.85
N ARG A 331 -8.17 25.74 6.96
CA ARG A 331 -8.54 25.11 8.23
C ARG A 331 -7.41 24.18 8.71
N ILE A 332 -6.83 23.41 7.82
CA ILE A 332 -5.70 22.53 8.12
C ILE A 332 -4.46 23.32 8.57
N GLN A 333 -4.14 24.43 7.89
CA GLN A 333 -3.05 25.32 8.31
C GLN A 333 -3.23 25.83 9.75
N ARG A 334 -4.45 26.21 10.13
CA ARG A 334 -4.74 26.64 11.51
C ARG A 334 -4.56 25.53 12.53
N LEU A 335 -5.02 24.30 12.20
CA LEU A 335 -4.84 23.12 13.06
C LEU A 335 -3.36 22.77 13.20
N GLN A 336 -2.58 22.82 12.11
CA GLN A 336 -1.14 22.61 12.13
C GLN A 336 -0.41 23.63 12.99
N LEU A 337 -0.77 24.90 12.86
CA LEU A 337 -0.20 25.99 13.67
C LEU A 337 -0.39 25.75 15.18
N MET A 338 -1.54 25.17 15.57
CA MET A 338 -1.85 24.87 16.98
C MET A 338 -1.23 23.57 17.50
N SER A 339 -0.72 22.70 16.62
CA SER A 339 -0.17 21.37 17.00
C SER A 339 1.35 21.30 16.88
N THR A 340 1.87 21.39 15.67
CA THR A 340 3.30 21.21 15.36
C THR A 340 3.98 22.50 14.93
N LEU A 341 3.23 23.57 14.74
CA LEU A 341 3.63 24.85 14.20
C LEU A 341 3.99 24.75 12.70
N SER A 342 5.04 23.98 12.39
CA SER A 342 5.53 23.75 11.01
C SER A 342 6.41 22.51 10.96
N THR A 343 6.81 22.11 9.76
CA THR A 343 7.79 21.05 9.56
C THR A 343 9.18 21.62 9.22
N SER A 344 10.22 20.80 9.36
CA SER A 344 11.64 21.19 9.22
C SER A 344 11.93 21.93 7.91
N SER A 345 12.38 23.20 8.00
CA SER A 345 12.74 24.05 6.86
C SER A 345 13.91 23.47 6.04
N PRO A 346 15.03 23.06 6.65
CA PRO A 346 16.16 22.52 5.88
C PRO A 346 15.77 21.28 5.07
N MET A 347 14.86 20.44 5.59
CA MET A 347 14.41 19.23 4.88
C MET A 347 13.51 19.57 3.70
N GLN A 348 12.63 20.58 3.84
CA GLN A 348 11.82 21.07 2.72
C GLN A 348 12.70 21.63 1.60
N LEU A 349 13.66 22.49 1.93
CA LEU A 349 14.59 23.07 0.96
C LEU A 349 15.47 22.01 0.29
N ALA A 350 15.95 21.01 1.02
CA ALA A 350 16.74 19.91 0.45
C ALA A 350 15.89 19.07 -0.53
N LEU A 351 14.59 18.91 -0.26
CA LEU A 351 13.69 18.26 -1.21
C LEU A 351 13.44 19.12 -2.46
N VAL A 352 13.30 20.43 -2.32
CA VAL A 352 13.19 21.36 -3.47
C VAL A 352 14.41 21.19 -4.39
N ASP A 353 15.63 21.26 -3.83
CA ASP A 353 16.86 21.06 -4.59
C ASP A 353 16.89 19.69 -5.28
N TYR A 354 16.56 18.64 -4.56
CA TYR A 354 16.54 17.28 -5.12
C TYR A 354 15.49 17.09 -6.22
N LEU A 355 14.26 17.58 -6.01
CA LEU A 355 13.14 17.48 -6.95
C LEU A 355 13.33 18.36 -8.19
N SER A 356 14.10 19.44 -8.12
CA SER A 356 14.41 20.31 -9.28
C SER A 356 15.22 19.57 -10.35
N THR A 357 15.81 18.44 -10.01
CA THR A 357 16.58 17.59 -10.91
C THR A 357 15.76 16.42 -11.43
N ARG A 358 16.14 15.81 -12.55
CA ARG A 358 15.52 14.57 -13.07
C ARG A 358 15.89 13.32 -12.26
N ARG A 359 16.63 13.47 -11.16
CA ARG A 359 17.14 12.36 -10.33
C ARG A 359 16.01 11.63 -9.62
N TYR A 360 14.96 12.35 -9.19
CA TYR A 360 13.83 11.75 -8.49
C TYR A 360 13.10 10.70 -9.34
N ASP A 361 12.75 11.03 -10.59
CA ASP A 361 12.05 10.07 -11.45
C ASP A 361 12.93 8.87 -11.85
N ALA A 362 14.24 9.09 -12.01
CA ALA A 362 15.20 8.01 -12.22
C ALA A 362 15.30 7.09 -10.98
N HIS A 363 15.30 7.68 -9.78
CA HIS A 363 15.25 6.94 -8.52
C HIS A 363 13.97 6.11 -8.42
N LEU A 364 12.80 6.68 -8.67
CA LEU A 364 11.52 5.98 -8.60
C LEU A 364 11.46 4.78 -9.57
N ARG A 365 11.95 4.94 -10.80
CA ARG A 365 12.03 3.81 -11.75
C ARG A 365 12.91 2.68 -11.24
N ARG A 366 14.07 3.00 -10.65
CA ARG A 366 14.97 2.01 -10.05
C ARG A 366 14.33 1.36 -8.84
N LEU A 367 13.72 2.14 -7.95
CA LEU A 367 13.05 1.66 -6.74
C LEU A 367 11.94 0.67 -7.08
N ARG A 368 11.04 1.01 -8.01
CA ARG A 368 9.95 0.13 -8.45
C ARG A 368 10.46 -1.20 -9.00
N ARG A 369 11.49 -1.15 -9.84
CA ARG A 369 12.10 -2.37 -10.38
C ARG A 369 12.67 -3.26 -9.27
N GLN A 370 13.45 -2.69 -8.35
CA GLN A 370 14.04 -3.42 -7.24
C GLN A 370 12.98 -4.00 -6.29
N LEU A 371 11.91 -3.26 -6.01
CA LEU A 371 10.81 -3.76 -5.18
C LEU A 371 10.04 -4.90 -5.86
N ALA A 372 9.79 -4.81 -7.17
CA ALA A 372 9.16 -5.88 -7.94
C ALA A 372 10.01 -7.15 -7.94
N GLU A 373 11.32 -7.03 -8.20
CA GLU A 373 12.28 -8.14 -8.16
C GLU A 373 12.32 -8.80 -6.78
N ARG A 374 12.42 -8.00 -5.71
CA ARG A 374 12.44 -8.50 -4.33
C ARG A 374 11.13 -9.18 -3.94
N LYS A 375 9.99 -8.62 -4.35
CA LYS A 375 8.68 -9.21 -4.08
C LYS A 375 8.53 -10.57 -4.76
N GLN A 376 9.01 -10.69 -6.00
CA GLN A 376 9.02 -11.96 -6.73
C GLN A 376 9.93 -13.01 -6.06
N GLN A 377 11.13 -12.60 -5.62
CA GLN A 377 12.04 -13.49 -4.88
C GLN A 377 11.42 -13.95 -3.55
N ALA A 378 10.84 -13.02 -2.79
CA ALA A 378 10.13 -13.30 -1.55
C ALA A 378 9.02 -14.33 -1.77
N TRP A 379 8.17 -14.08 -2.76
CA TRP A 379 7.04 -14.96 -3.09
C TRP A 379 7.50 -16.39 -3.43
N GLN A 380 8.53 -16.52 -4.29
CA GLN A 380 9.09 -17.82 -4.63
C GLN A 380 9.70 -18.54 -3.42
N THR A 381 10.35 -17.81 -2.52
CA THR A 381 10.94 -18.35 -1.30
C THR A 381 9.86 -18.83 -0.33
N LEU A 382 8.80 -18.03 -0.16
CA LEU A 382 7.63 -18.40 0.66
C LEU A 382 6.97 -19.68 0.11
N LEU A 383 6.70 -19.77 -1.20
CA LEU A 383 6.12 -20.96 -1.83
C LEU A 383 6.98 -22.22 -1.65
N ARG A 384 8.30 -22.07 -1.57
CA ARG A 384 9.24 -23.20 -1.40
C ARG A 384 9.26 -23.74 0.02
N HIS A 385 9.12 -22.86 1.02
CA HIS A 385 9.41 -23.22 2.40
C HIS A 385 8.19 -23.26 3.33
N LEU A 386 7.10 -22.56 3.00
CA LEU A 386 5.87 -22.63 3.76
C LEU A 386 5.06 -23.88 3.42
N PRO A 387 4.22 -24.39 4.37
CA PRO A 387 3.23 -25.43 4.06
C PRO A 387 2.31 -25.03 2.89
N ALA A 388 1.86 -26.01 2.12
CA ALA A 388 0.99 -25.78 0.97
C ALA A 388 -0.40 -25.21 1.34
N GLU A 389 -0.81 -25.41 2.56
CA GLU A 389 -2.06 -24.94 3.14
C GLU A 389 -2.07 -23.42 3.40
N VAL A 390 -0.87 -22.80 3.47
CA VAL A 390 -0.75 -21.33 3.64
C VAL A 390 -1.05 -20.66 2.30
N LYS A 391 -2.08 -19.81 2.28
CA LYS A 391 -2.42 -19.04 1.08
C LYS A 391 -1.66 -17.73 1.07
N ILE A 392 -1.13 -17.35 -0.10
CA ILE A 392 -0.39 -16.12 -0.29
C ILE A 392 -1.15 -15.26 -1.29
N HIS A 393 -1.71 -14.14 -0.82
CA HIS A 393 -2.36 -13.17 -1.67
C HIS A 393 -1.32 -12.22 -2.26
N HIS A 394 -1.22 -12.23 -3.58
CA HIS A 394 -0.26 -11.46 -4.35
C HIS A 394 -0.97 -10.35 -5.16
N ASN A 395 -0.33 -9.19 -5.22
CA ASN A 395 -0.77 -8.04 -6.02
C ASN A 395 0.42 -7.36 -6.71
N ASP A 396 0.16 -6.54 -7.72
CA ASP A 396 1.16 -5.94 -8.62
C ASP A 396 1.59 -4.53 -8.18
N SER A 397 1.63 -4.28 -6.88
CA SER A 397 2.09 -2.99 -6.34
C SER A 397 2.66 -3.12 -4.93
N GLY A 398 3.37 -2.11 -4.48
CA GLY A 398 3.91 -2.04 -3.14
C GLY A 398 4.89 -3.17 -2.82
N TYR A 399 5.07 -3.45 -1.55
CA TYR A 399 6.01 -4.45 -1.07
C TYR A 399 5.44 -5.32 0.06
N PHE A 400 4.11 -5.45 0.13
CA PHE A 400 3.46 -6.35 1.06
C PHE A 400 2.89 -7.55 0.35
N LEU A 401 2.92 -8.67 1.04
CA LEU A 401 2.11 -9.85 0.79
C LEU A 401 1.20 -10.06 1.99
N TRP A 402 0.00 -10.55 1.73
CA TRP A 402 -0.97 -10.92 2.75
C TRP A 402 -1.10 -12.43 2.76
N LEU A 403 -0.81 -13.05 3.91
CA LEU A 403 -0.77 -14.50 4.05
C LEU A 403 -1.90 -14.97 4.96
N GLU A 404 -2.55 -16.07 4.59
CA GLU A 404 -3.60 -16.74 5.36
C GLU A 404 -3.10 -18.09 5.85
N LEU A 405 -3.12 -18.29 7.15
CA LEU A 405 -2.82 -19.57 7.78
C LEU A 405 -4.03 -20.52 7.67
N PRO A 406 -3.80 -21.86 7.64
CA PRO A 406 -4.89 -22.83 7.73
C PRO A 406 -5.58 -22.78 9.10
N GLU A 407 -6.84 -23.18 9.14
CA GLU A 407 -7.56 -23.35 10.42
C GLU A 407 -6.96 -24.52 11.22
N PRO A 408 -6.90 -24.41 12.55
CA PRO A 408 -7.36 -23.32 13.42
C PRO A 408 -6.26 -22.31 13.83
N LEU A 409 -5.16 -22.18 13.10
CA LEU A 409 -3.97 -21.43 13.53
C LEU A 409 -4.25 -19.94 13.72
N ASP A 410 -3.60 -19.32 14.72
CA ASP A 410 -3.63 -17.90 15.03
C ASP A 410 -2.31 -17.21 14.65
N ALA A 411 -2.37 -16.17 13.84
CA ALA A 411 -1.18 -15.43 13.39
C ALA A 411 -0.54 -14.59 14.50
N GLY A 412 -1.27 -14.27 15.57
CA GLY A 412 -0.72 -13.60 16.74
C GLY A 412 0.16 -14.55 17.56
N GLU A 413 -0.26 -15.80 17.70
CA GLU A 413 0.54 -16.85 18.33
C GLU A 413 1.80 -17.11 17.48
N LEU A 414 1.66 -17.31 16.17
CA LEU A 414 2.79 -17.42 15.26
C LEU A 414 3.75 -16.23 15.36
N SER A 415 3.24 -15.01 15.47
CA SER A 415 4.06 -13.80 15.63
C SER A 415 4.90 -13.84 16.91
N THR A 416 4.33 -14.33 18.03
CA THR A 416 5.03 -14.48 19.31
C THR A 416 6.14 -15.52 19.21
N GLN A 417 5.84 -16.67 18.63
CA GLN A 417 6.82 -17.74 18.42
C GLN A 417 7.93 -17.31 17.43
N ALA A 418 7.57 -16.66 16.33
CA ALA A 418 8.52 -16.15 15.35
C ALA A 418 9.48 -15.11 15.96
N LEU A 419 8.98 -14.23 16.83
CA LEU A 419 9.81 -13.23 17.50
C LEU A 419 10.86 -13.86 18.43
N ALA A 420 10.54 -14.96 19.11
CA ALA A 420 11.50 -15.75 19.89
C ALA A 420 12.65 -16.31 19.02
N HIS A 421 12.43 -16.45 17.72
CA HIS A 421 13.43 -16.84 16.73
C HIS A 421 13.98 -15.64 15.92
N HIS A 422 13.87 -14.43 16.46
CA HIS A 422 14.32 -13.19 15.81
C HIS A 422 13.65 -12.92 14.46
N ILE A 423 12.38 -13.28 14.28
CA ILE A 423 11.59 -13.03 13.08
C ILE A 423 10.35 -12.25 13.48
N SER A 424 10.14 -11.06 12.92
CA SER A 424 8.91 -10.30 13.14
C SER A 424 7.97 -10.42 11.95
N ILE A 425 6.69 -10.68 12.19
CA ILE A 425 5.59 -10.61 11.21
C ILE A 425 4.49 -9.72 11.77
N ALA A 426 3.62 -9.18 10.92
CA ALA A 426 2.55 -8.29 11.36
C ALA A 426 1.19 -8.99 11.28
N PRO A 427 0.68 -9.57 12.41
CA PRO A 427 -0.55 -10.34 12.41
C PRO A 427 -1.78 -9.49 12.10
N GLY A 428 -2.80 -10.12 11.53
CA GLY A 428 -4.00 -9.46 11.02
C GLY A 428 -4.80 -8.71 12.07
N LYS A 429 -4.75 -9.13 13.31
CA LYS A 429 -5.37 -8.41 14.43
C LYS A 429 -4.86 -6.99 14.65
N MET A 430 -3.69 -6.62 14.10
CA MET A 430 -3.21 -5.23 14.11
C MET A 430 -4.02 -4.31 13.20
N PHE A 431 -4.71 -4.85 12.21
CA PHE A 431 -5.34 -4.12 11.13
C PHE A 431 -6.87 -4.12 11.22
N SER A 432 -7.42 -4.65 12.32
CA SER A 432 -8.86 -4.74 12.53
C SER A 432 -9.17 -4.78 14.01
N THR A 433 -10.30 -4.23 14.38
CA THR A 433 -10.87 -4.36 15.73
C THR A 433 -11.67 -5.66 15.90
N SER A 434 -11.91 -6.40 14.78
CA SER A 434 -12.59 -7.71 14.82
C SER A 434 -11.60 -8.87 14.85
N GLY A 435 -12.00 -9.99 15.43
CA GLY A 435 -11.24 -11.22 15.38
C GLY A 435 -11.16 -11.89 13.99
N THR A 436 -11.79 -11.32 12.98
CA THR A 436 -11.96 -11.90 11.63
C THR A 436 -10.64 -12.22 10.94
N TRP A 437 -9.58 -11.47 11.24
CA TRP A 437 -8.28 -11.57 10.58
C TRP A 437 -7.23 -12.27 11.46
N SER A 438 -7.63 -13.04 12.47
CA SER A 438 -6.72 -13.72 13.39
C SER A 438 -5.77 -14.70 12.71
N ARG A 439 -6.18 -15.33 11.59
CA ARG A 439 -5.36 -16.28 10.81
C ARG A 439 -4.46 -15.62 9.78
N PHE A 440 -4.51 -14.29 9.65
CA PHE A 440 -3.79 -13.58 8.60
C PHE A 440 -2.60 -12.82 9.15
N PHE A 441 -1.61 -12.58 8.30
CA PHE A 441 -0.50 -11.69 8.61
C PHE A 441 0.04 -11.00 7.36
N ARG A 442 0.54 -9.77 7.56
CA ARG A 442 1.25 -9.02 6.53
C ARG A 442 2.73 -9.35 6.57
N PHE A 443 3.32 -9.53 5.41
CA PHE A 443 4.72 -9.83 5.21
C PHE A 443 5.37 -8.76 4.31
N ASN A 444 6.46 -8.14 4.78
CA ASN A 444 7.21 -7.14 4.04
C ASN A 444 8.29 -7.80 3.18
N THR A 445 8.24 -7.58 1.88
CA THR A 445 9.14 -8.15 0.89
C THR A 445 10.26 -7.20 0.43
N ALA A 446 10.28 -5.96 0.94
CA ALA A 446 11.19 -4.91 0.46
C ALA A 446 12.63 -5.05 0.93
N TRP A 447 12.93 -6.00 1.79
CA TRP A 447 14.29 -6.27 2.28
C TRP A 447 15.14 -6.98 1.22
N HIS A 448 16.45 -6.90 1.37
CA HIS A 448 17.37 -7.64 0.51
C HIS A 448 17.14 -9.15 0.68
N TRP A 449 17.09 -9.89 -0.42
CA TRP A 449 16.91 -11.34 -0.37
C TRP A 449 18.24 -12.05 -0.55
N GLY A 450 18.65 -12.77 0.49
CA GLY A 450 19.85 -13.57 0.57
C GLY A 450 19.63 -14.76 1.49
N GLU A 451 20.71 -15.38 1.90
CA GLU A 451 20.69 -16.59 2.74
C GLU A 451 19.99 -16.37 4.09
N ARG A 452 20.21 -15.20 4.71
CA ARG A 452 19.61 -14.85 6.01
C ARG A 452 18.07 -14.78 5.92
N GLU A 453 17.53 -14.14 4.89
CA GLU A 453 16.11 -14.01 4.64
C GLU A 453 15.49 -15.37 4.29
N GLU A 454 16.17 -16.19 3.49
CA GLU A 454 15.73 -17.55 3.17
C GLU A 454 15.70 -18.44 4.41
N GLN A 455 16.71 -18.40 5.29
CA GLN A 455 16.72 -19.14 6.55
C GLN A 455 15.59 -18.69 7.49
N ALA A 456 15.31 -17.39 7.55
CA ALA A 456 14.19 -16.89 8.35
C ALA A 456 12.83 -17.41 7.83
N VAL A 457 12.61 -17.43 6.51
CA VAL A 457 11.39 -18.01 5.92
C VAL A 457 11.31 -19.51 6.15
N LYS A 458 12.42 -20.24 6.06
CA LYS A 458 12.49 -21.68 6.36
C LYS A 458 12.11 -21.95 7.82
N GLN A 459 12.62 -21.14 8.75
CA GLN A 459 12.26 -21.24 10.17
C GLN A 459 10.78 -20.92 10.39
N LEU A 460 10.24 -19.88 9.74
CA LEU A 460 8.82 -19.54 9.79
C LEU A 460 7.95 -20.71 9.31
N GLY A 461 8.34 -21.37 8.20
CA GLY A 461 7.65 -22.54 7.69
C GLY A 461 7.73 -23.75 8.64
N LYS A 462 8.83 -23.89 9.40
CA LYS A 462 8.96 -24.93 10.44
C LYS A 462 7.97 -24.67 11.59
N LEU A 463 7.92 -23.44 12.09
CA LEU A 463 7.00 -23.04 13.16
C LEU A 463 5.54 -23.29 12.76
N ILE A 464 5.15 -22.92 11.54
CA ILE A 464 3.78 -23.16 11.07
C ILE A 464 3.46 -24.67 11.05
N ARG A 465 4.39 -25.53 10.59
CA ARG A 465 4.19 -27.00 10.64
C ARG A 465 4.03 -27.54 12.04
N GLU A 466 4.87 -27.07 12.97
CA GLU A 466 4.77 -27.43 14.39
C GLU A 466 3.45 -27.01 15.04
N MET A 467 2.86 -25.90 14.60
CA MET A 467 1.54 -25.45 15.05
C MET A 467 0.38 -26.22 14.38
N MET A 468 0.62 -26.90 13.26
CA MET A 468 -0.39 -27.76 12.58
C MET A 468 -0.48 -29.15 13.17
N GLU A 469 0.56 -29.64 13.88
CA GLU A 469 0.63 -30.92 14.57
C GLU A 469 -0.12 -30.87 15.92
#